data_b78e12e3b0acd1172d21078166b04312
#
_entry.id   b78e12e3b0acd1172d21078166b04312
#
_cell.length_a   1.000
_cell.length_b   1.000
_cell.length_c   1.000
_cell.angle_alpha   90.00
_cell.angle_beta   90.00
_cell.angle_gamma   90.00
#
_symmetry.space_group_name_H-M   'P 1'
#
loop_
_entity.id
_entity.type
_entity.pdbx_description
1 polymer ?
#
loop_
_entity_poly.entity_id
_entity_poly.type
_entity_poly.pdbx_seq_one_letter_code
_entity_poly.pdbx_strand_id
1 'polypeptide(L)'
;KTLLYFADTTQPQLSNLESFLERWGIRVQSSSIIETDNRKIINMNPYFSTSQISNLTLTDTMTDTSIPITMPFARPLEQVFESNMELSTTVLLQSSESASVIPYGISDEQLENWTPEEYGPFPLAILSEKSFEDGGSSRVAAFGSAVSLSDSLLSSGSFCNSDYYLSVLNTLTHRENVISIQSKTLGGQELGLNTAQVFLIGSGFMIVLPIVTLCCGLYLWLKRKNA
;
A
#
# COMPACT_ATOMS: atom_id res chain seq x y z
N LYS A 1 14.61 10.13 -20.70
CA LYS A 1 13.30 10.76 -20.34
C LYS A 1 12.56 9.83 -19.39
N THR A 2 11.79 10.43 -18.44
CA THR A 2 11.06 9.63 -17.42
C THR A 2 9.58 10.04 -17.40
N LEU A 3 8.69 9.04 -17.33
CA LEU A 3 7.26 9.18 -17.11
C LEU A 3 6.88 8.46 -15.82
N LEU A 4 6.14 9.12 -14.94
CA LEU A 4 5.49 8.52 -13.79
C LEU A 4 3.99 8.53 -14.00
N TYR A 5 3.34 7.40 -13.81
CA TYR A 5 1.89 7.25 -13.90
C TYR A 5 1.35 6.64 -12.61
N PHE A 6 0.30 7.21 -12.09
CA PHE A 6 -0.41 6.72 -10.90
C PHE A 6 -1.86 6.42 -11.29
N ALA A 7 -2.26 5.16 -11.19
CA ALA A 7 -3.60 4.73 -11.52
C ALA A 7 -4.59 5.16 -10.43
N ASP A 8 -5.81 5.51 -10.86
CA ASP A 8 -6.91 5.86 -9.97
C ASP A 8 -8.11 4.96 -10.29
N THR A 9 -8.78 4.45 -9.27
CA THR A 9 -9.98 3.62 -9.42
C THR A 9 -11.19 4.42 -9.91
N THR A 10 -11.21 5.73 -9.72
CA THR A 10 -12.26 6.63 -10.21
C THR A 10 -12.03 7.10 -11.64
N GLN A 11 -10.84 6.82 -12.20
CA GLN A 11 -10.47 7.26 -13.54
C GLN A 11 -11.18 6.41 -14.62
N PRO A 12 -11.81 7.04 -15.61
CA PRO A 12 -12.35 6.30 -16.74
C PRO A 12 -11.22 5.63 -17.54
N GLN A 13 -11.57 4.64 -18.35
CA GLN A 13 -10.62 3.99 -19.22
C GLN A 13 -9.98 4.98 -20.20
N LEU A 14 -8.65 5.04 -20.18
CA LEU A 14 -7.84 5.92 -21.04
C LEU A 14 -7.13 5.09 -22.11
N SER A 15 -7.87 4.64 -23.13
CA SER A 15 -7.41 3.68 -24.13
C SER A 15 -6.07 4.03 -24.80
N ASN A 16 -5.81 5.33 -25.07
CA ASN A 16 -4.56 5.76 -25.67
C ASN A 16 -3.38 5.65 -24.70
N LEU A 17 -3.58 6.00 -23.42
CA LEU A 17 -2.54 5.91 -22.39
C LEU A 17 -2.29 4.44 -22.03
N GLU A 18 -3.35 3.66 -21.88
CA GLU A 18 -3.24 2.22 -21.59
C GLU A 18 -2.51 1.49 -22.74
N SER A 19 -2.83 1.79 -23.99
CA SER A 19 -2.08 1.25 -25.15
C SER A 19 -0.62 1.72 -25.22
N PHE A 20 -0.33 2.92 -24.73
CA PHE A 20 1.06 3.38 -24.57
C PHE A 20 1.79 2.59 -23.51
N LEU A 21 1.19 2.41 -22.33
CA LEU A 21 1.78 1.64 -21.23
C LEU A 21 1.99 0.17 -21.60
N GLU A 22 1.04 -0.46 -22.33
CA GLU A 22 1.20 -1.84 -22.82
C GLU A 22 2.41 -2.01 -23.74
N ARG A 23 2.68 -1.03 -24.60
CA ARG A 23 3.91 -1.03 -25.42
C ARG A 23 5.19 -0.94 -24.58
N TRP A 24 5.09 -0.41 -23.37
CA TRP A 24 6.16 -0.39 -22.37
C TRP A 24 6.12 -1.61 -21.44
N GLY A 25 5.30 -2.62 -21.74
CA GLY A 25 5.22 -3.86 -20.96
C GLY A 25 4.40 -3.76 -19.69
N ILE A 26 3.59 -2.72 -19.53
CA ILE A 26 2.77 -2.48 -18.35
C ILE A 26 1.30 -2.43 -18.74
N ARG A 27 0.48 -3.34 -18.22
CA ARG A 27 -0.97 -3.29 -18.37
C ARG A 27 -1.63 -2.90 -17.04
N VAL A 28 -2.55 -1.96 -17.09
CA VAL A 28 -3.35 -1.51 -15.92
C VAL A 28 -4.70 -2.20 -15.99
N GLN A 29 -5.03 -3.02 -14.99
CA GLN A 29 -6.26 -3.79 -15.00
C GLN A 29 -7.47 -2.94 -14.54
N SER A 30 -8.68 -3.30 -15.02
CA SER A 30 -9.94 -2.63 -14.64
C SER A 30 -10.58 -3.31 -13.44
N SER A 31 -9.83 -3.43 -12.36
CA SER A 31 -10.26 -4.02 -11.09
C SER A 31 -9.55 -3.33 -9.94
N SER A 32 -9.97 -3.59 -8.71
CA SER A 32 -9.32 -3.11 -7.49
C SER A 32 -8.76 -4.28 -6.70
N ILE A 33 -7.66 -4.04 -5.99
CA ILE A 33 -7.10 -5.00 -5.05
C ILE A 33 -7.81 -4.84 -3.71
N ILE A 34 -8.16 -5.97 -3.10
CA ILE A 34 -8.63 -6.06 -1.72
C ILE A 34 -7.78 -7.06 -0.94
N GLU A 35 -7.63 -6.82 0.34
CA GLU A 35 -7.01 -7.75 1.28
C GLU A 35 -8.09 -8.64 1.90
N THR A 36 -7.84 -9.97 1.93
CA THR A 36 -8.77 -10.94 2.51
C THR A 36 -8.35 -11.41 3.90
N ASP A 37 -7.10 -11.22 4.30
CA ASP A 37 -6.64 -11.51 5.65
C ASP A 37 -6.89 -10.32 6.58
N ASN A 38 -7.87 -10.43 7.48
CA ASN A 38 -8.24 -9.40 8.45
C ASN A 38 -7.06 -8.88 9.30
N ARG A 39 -5.98 -9.65 9.45
CA ARG A 39 -4.78 -9.24 10.20
C ARG A 39 -3.92 -8.22 9.44
N LYS A 40 -4.10 -8.14 8.11
CA LYS A 40 -3.35 -7.24 7.22
C LYS A 40 -4.18 -6.03 6.79
N ILE A 41 -5.49 -6.05 7.05
CA ILE A 41 -6.39 -4.93 6.76
C ILE A 41 -6.10 -3.77 7.72
N ILE A 42 -5.96 -2.57 7.19
CA ILE A 42 -5.72 -1.33 7.92
C ILE A 42 -7.05 -0.56 8.02
N ASN A 43 -7.32 0.01 9.20
CA ASN A 43 -8.51 0.81 9.47
C ASN A 43 -9.84 0.13 9.10
N MET A 44 -9.93 -1.21 9.21
CA MET A 44 -11.10 -2.00 8.83
C MET A 44 -11.55 -1.81 7.37
N ASN A 45 -10.66 -1.34 6.51
CA ASN A 45 -10.93 -1.13 5.10
C ASN A 45 -10.16 -2.16 4.26
N PRO A 46 -10.82 -3.12 3.58
CA PRO A 46 -10.14 -4.16 2.80
C PRO A 46 -9.35 -3.62 1.61
N TYR A 47 -9.67 -2.42 1.13
CA TYR A 47 -8.90 -1.73 0.09
C TYR A 47 -7.63 -1.06 0.63
N PHE A 48 -7.36 -1.16 1.94
CA PHE A 48 -6.22 -0.54 2.59
C PHE A 48 -5.37 -1.60 3.30
N SER A 49 -4.28 -2.00 2.66
CA SER A 49 -3.32 -2.97 3.18
C SER A 49 -1.89 -2.52 2.89
N THR A 50 -0.92 -3.20 3.48
CA THR A 50 0.50 -2.95 3.23
C THR A 50 0.96 -3.60 1.94
N SER A 51 1.86 -2.92 1.23
CA SER A 51 2.54 -3.43 0.04
C SER A 51 3.91 -4.01 0.43
N GLN A 52 4.37 -4.98 -0.34
CA GLN A 52 5.69 -5.59 -0.18
C GLN A 52 6.65 -5.05 -1.24
N ILE A 53 7.87 -4.71 -0.83
CA ILE A 53 8.93 -4.35 -1.77
C ILE A 53 9.40 -5.64 -2.43
N SER A 54 9.20 -5.74 -3.74
CA SER A 54 9.59 -6.89 -4.56
C SER A 54 10.99 -6.73 -5.12
N ASN A 55 11.39 -5.48 -5.40
CA ASN A 55 12.71 -5.16 -5.92
C ASN A 55 13.24 -3.85 -5.33
N LEU A 56 14.51 -3.85 -4.95
CA LEU A 56 15.17 -2.73 -4.28
C LEU A 56 15.73 -1.66 -5.24
N THR A 57 15.54 -1.79 -6.54
CA THR A 57 16.15 -0.92 -7.57
C THR A 57 15.91 0.58 -7.35
N LEU A 58 14.79 0.96 -6.75
CA LEU A 58 14.44 2.37 -6.51
C LEU A 58 14.41 2.73 -5.01
N THR A 59 15.05 1.95 -4.15
CA THR A 59 15.06 2.15 -2.69
C THR A 59 16.39 2.62 -2.13
N ASP A 60 17.36 2.91 -2.99
CA ASP A 60 18.75 3.21 -2.60
C ASP A 60 18.90 4.39 -1.61
N THR A 61 17.98 5.34 -1.65
CA THR A 61 17.99 6.51 -0.75
C THR A 61 17.03 6.39 0.43
N MET A 62 16.34 5.26 0.59
CA MET A 62 15.49 5.01 1.76
C MET A 62 16.35 4.74 2.99
N THR A 63 15.98 5.34 4.10
CA THR A 63 16.68 5.17 5.38
C THR A 63 16.26 3.90 6.11
N ASP A 64 15.00 3.48 5.95
CA ASP A 64 14.44 2.31 6.60
C ASP A 64 13.41 1.62 5.68
N THR A 65 13.74 0.42 5.23
CA THR A 65 12.86 -0.41 4.41
C THR A 65 11.95 -1.34 5.24
N SER A 66 12.07 -1.30 6.56
CA SER A 66 11.22 -2.10 7.46
C SER A 66 9.85 -1.44 7.71
N ILE A 67 9.75 -0.12 7.51
CA ILE A 67 8.48 0.60 7.62
C ILE A 67 7.64 0.28 6.37
N PRO A 68 6.36 -0.11 6.54
CA PRO A 68 5.55 -0.54 5.41
C PRO A 68 5.20 0.62 4.46
N ILE A 69 5.12 0.28 3.17
CA ILE A 69 4.52 1.13 2.13
C ILE A 69 3.07 0.69 1.97
N THR A 70 2.18 1.62 1.66
CA THR A 70 0.78 1.29 1.40
C THR A 70 0.28 1.90 0.09
N MET A 71 -0.56 1.15 -0.61
CA MET A 71 -1.21 1.57 -1.86
C MET A 71 -2.73 1.33 -1.76
N PRO A 72 -3.47 2.19 -1.04
CA PRO A 72 -4.91 2.03 -0.89
C PRO A 72 -5.63 2.17 -2.24
N PHE A 73 -6.72 1.44 -2.41
CA PHE A 73 -7.53 1.47 -3.63
C PHE A 73 -6.70 1.22 -4.89
N ALA A 74 -5.77 0.28 -4.83
CA ALA A 74 -4.87 0.02 -5.94
C ALA A 74 -5.58 -0.75 -7.06
N ARG A 75 -5.28 -0.37 -8.29
CA ARG A 75 -5.50 -1.18 -9.49
C ARG A 75 -4.34 -2.15 -9.64
N PRO A 76 -4.57 -3.44 -9.84
CA PRO A 76 -3.48 -4.37 -10.14
C PRO A 76 -2.84 -4.00 -11.48
N LEU A 77 -1.53 -4.13 -11.51
CA LEU A 77 -0.74 -4.02 -12.74
C LEU A 77 -0.35 -5.41 -13.22
N GLU A 78 -0.17 -5.56 -14.52
CA GLU A 78 0.35 -6.78 -15.12
C GLU A 78 1.65 -6.48 -15.87
N GLN A 79 2.66 -7.26 -15.58
CA GLN A 79 3.92 -7.25 -16.31
C GLN A 79 3.72 -8.06 -17.58
N VAL A 80 3.55 -7.39 -18.73
CA VAL A 80 3.25 -8.04 -20.02
C VAL A 80 4.43 -8.88 -20.52
N PHE A 81 5.66 -8.45 -20.19
CA PHE A 81 6.91 -9.17 -20.45
C PHE A 81 8.01 -8.71 -19.48
N GLU A 82 8.97 -9.54 -19.18
CA GLU A 82 10.15 -9.18 -18.39
C GLU A 82 11.21 -8.47 -19.25
N SER A 83 11.40 -8.92 -20.47
CA SER A 83 12.33 -8.32 -21.43
C SER A 83 11.82 -8.49 -22.85
N ASN A 84 11.91 -7.43 -23.63
CA ASN A 84 11.57 -7.43 -25.05
C ASN A 84 12.48 -6.45 -25.80
N MET A 85 13.42 -6.99 -26.59
CA MET A 85 14.45 -6.22 -27.32
C MET A 85 15.24 -5.28 -26.36
N GLU A 86 14.97 -3.96 -26.46
CA GLU A 86 15.65 -2.91 -25.68
C GLU A 86 14.89 -2.52 -24.40
N LEU A 87 13.71 -3.10 -24.19
CA LEU A 87 12.85 -2.86 -23.02
C LEU A 87 13.03 -3.95 -21.98
N SER A 88 13.17 -3.56 -20.72
CA SER A 88 13.10 -4.44 -19.56
C SER A 88 12.07 -3.91 -18.58
N THR A 89 11.32 -4.81 -17.95
CA THR A 89 10.34 -4.45 -16.93
C THR A 89 10.66 -5.12 -15.62
N THR A 90 10.47 -4.40 -14.53
CA THR A 90 10.76 -4.87 -13.17
C THR A 90 9.59 -4.54 -12.26
N VAL A 91 9.08 -5.54 -11.55
CA VAL A 91 8.07 -5.34 -10.51
C VAL A 91 8.77 -4.76 -9.28
N LEU A 92 8.33 -3.58 -8.83
CA LEU A 92 8.91 -2.86 -7.69
C LEU A 92 8.18 -3.16 -6.38
N LEU A 93 6.85 -3.09 -6.44
CA LEU A 93 5.96 -3.34 -5.31
C LEU A 93 4.90 -4.36 -5.71
N GLN A 94 4.50 -5.17 -4.75
CA GLN A 94 3.42 -6.16 -4.91
C GLN A 94 2.51 -6.19 -3.68
N SER A 95 1.30 -6.71 -3.86
CA SER A 95 0.36 -6.97 -2.79
C SER A 95 0.81 -8.15 -1.91
N SER A 96 0.07 -8.43 -0.86
CA SER A 96 0.23 -9.67 -0.09
C SER A 96 -0.26 -10.89 -0.89
N GLU A 97 0.18 -12.08 -0.48
CA GLU A 97 -0.32 -13.35 -1.02
C GLU A 97 -1.81 -13.60 -0.76
N SER A 98 -2.36 -12.99 0.30
CA SER A 98 -3.78 -13.07 0.64
C SER A 98 -4.64 -11.99 -0.01
N ALA A 99 -4.06 -11.08 -0.78
CA ALA A 99 -4.83 -10.13 -1.56
C ALA A 99 -5.58 -10.83 -2.70
N SER A 100 -6.69 -10.24 -3.12
CA SER A 100 -7.45 -10.68 -4.28
C SER A 100 -7.91 -9.50 -5.11
N VAL A 101 -8.46 -9.74 -6.28
CA VAL A 101 -8.93 -8.70 -7.19
C VAL A 101 -10.44 -8.71 -7.28
N ILE A 102 -11.03 -7.52 -7.27
CA ILE A 102 -12.47 -7.31 -7.35
C ILE A 102 -12.80 -6.41 -8.53
N PRO A 103 -13.76 -6.78 -9.38
CA PRO A 103 -14.18 -5.96 -10.51
C PRO A 103 -14.72 -4.60 -10.07
N TYR A 104 -14.57 -3.57 -10.91
CA TYR A 104 -15.20 -2.29 -10.66
C TYR A 104 -16.71 -2.36 -10.69
N GLY A 105 -17.36 -1.50 -9.88
CA GLY A 105 -18.80 -1.35 -9.86
C GLY A 105 -19.55 -2.47 -9.17
N ILE A 106 -18.88 -3.32 -8.42
CA ILE A 106 -19.53 -4.30 -7.55
C ILE A 106 -20.33 -3.56 -6.47
N SER A 107 -21.57 -3.97 -6.22
CA SER A 107 -22.38 -3.43 -5.13
C SER A 107 -21.98 -4.04 -3.79
N ASP A 108 -22.37 -3.35 -2.68
CA ASP A 108 -22.08 -3.85 -1.32
C ASP A 108 -22.68 -5.26 -1.09
N GLU A 109 -23.89 -5.52 -1.63
CA GLU A 109 -24.55 -6.84 -1.56
C GLU A 109 -23.77 -7.92 -2.32
N GLN A 110 -23.19 -7.57 -3.47
CA GLN A 110 -22.35 -8.48 -4.25
C GLN A 110 -21.00 -8.69 -3.55
N LEU A 111 -20.48 -7.67 -2.87
CA LEU A 111 -19.23 -7.77 -2.10
C LEU A 111 -19.38 -8.71 -0.90
N GLU A 112 -20.51 -8.67 -0.20
CA GLU A 112 -20.78 -9.58 0.94
C GLU A 112 -20.80 -11.06 0.52
N ASN A 113 -21.25 -11.34 -0.71
CA ASN A 113 -21.32 -12.70 -1.26
C ASN A 113 -20.17 -13.04 -2.21
N TRP A 114 -19.21 -12.13 -2.35
CA TRP A 114 -18.08 -12.30 -3.25
C TRP A 114 -17.07 -13.30 -2.68
N THR A 115 -16.61 -14.18 -3.53
CA THR A 115 -15.56 -15.15 -3.19
C THR A 115 -14.35 -14.92 -4.11
N PRO A 116 -13.13 -14.88 -3.55
CA PRO A 116 -11.92 -14.74 -4.33
C PRO A 116 -11.78 -15.85 -5.39
N GLU A 117 -11.57 -15.45 -6.64
CA GLU A 117 -11.24 -16.39 -7.73
C GLU A 117 -9.73 -16.57 -7.86
N GLU A 118 -8.96 -15.52 -7.54
CA GLU A 118 -7.51 -15.49 -7.66
C GLU A 118 -6.91 -14.79 -6.44
N TYR A 119 -5.77 -15.30 -5.99
CA TYR A 119 -5.01 -14.71 -4.89
C TYR A 119 -3.67 -14.19 -5.38
N GLY A 120 -3.14 -13.18 -4.67
CA GLY A 120 -1.87 -12.53 -4.95
C GLY A 120 -0.63 -13.43 -4.84
N PRO A 121 0.54 -12.84 -4.97
CA PRO A 121 0.77 -11.40 -5.00
C PRO A 121 0.52 -10.77 -6.38
N PHE A 122 -0.10 -9.59 -6.40
CA PHE A 122 -0.32 -8.82 -7.63
C PHE A 122 0.66 -7.64 -7.70
N PRO A 123 1.27 -7.35 -8.87
CA PRO A 123 2.10 -6.18 -9.03
C PRO A 123 1.32 -4.88 -8.77
N LEU A 124 1.89 -4.01 -7.94
CA LEU A 124 1.35 -2.69 -7.57
C LEU A 124 2.17 -1.54 -8.15
N ALA A 125 3.45 -1.78 -8.43
CA ALA A 125 4.31 -0.84 -9.10
C ALA A 125 5.26 -1.58 -10.04
N ILE A 126 5.39 -1.08 -11.28
CA ILE A 126 6.26 -1.64 -12.31
C ILE A 126 7.08 -0.51 -12.92
N LEU A 127 8.39 -0.75 -13.05
CA LEU A 127 9.32 0.07 -13.80
C LEU A 127 9.59 -0.59 -15.14
N SER A 128 9.52 0.18 -16.23
CA SER A 128 9.97 -0.20 -17.54
C SER A 128 11.10 0.71 -17.99
N GLU A 129 12.20 0.13 -18.43
CA GLU A 129 13.39 0.87 -18.87
C GLU A 129 13.73 0.49 -20.31
N LYS A 130 14.02 1.51 -21.11
CA LYS A 130 14.56 1.36 -22.45
C LYS A 130 15.95 1.95 -22.49
N SER A 131 16.93 1.12 -22.84
CA SER A 131 18.32 1.55 -23.06
C SER A 131 18.55 1.83 -24.55
N PHE A 132 19.35 2.86 -24.83
CA PHE A 132 19.73 3.23 -26.17
C PHE A 132 21.23 3.00 -26.37
N GLU A 133 21.64 2.77 -27.62
CA GLU A 133 23.05 2.53 -27.99
C GLU A 133 23.99 3.69 -27.63
N ASP A 134 23.47 4.91 -27.55
CA ASP A 134 24.23 6.12 -27.15
C ASP A 134 24.41 6.24 -25.64
N GLY A 135 24.01 5.23 -24.87
CA GLY A 135 24.08 5.22 -23.39
C GLY A 135 22.95 5.97 -22.72
N GLY A 136 22.00 6.54 -23.49
CA GLY A 136 20.81 7.16 -22.96
C GLY A 136 19.77 6.11 -22.48
N SER A 137 18.85 6.53 -21.60
CA SER A 137 17.73 5.73 -21.18
C SER A 137 16.40 6.50 -21.17
N SER A 138 15.33 5.78 -21.37
CA SER A 138 13.97 6.25 -21.11
C SER A 138 13.27 5.29 -20.16
N ARG A 139 12.50 5.84 -19.22
CA ARG A 139 11.88 5.08 -18.13
C ARG A 139 10.41 5.42 -18.01
N VAL A 140 9.60 4.40 -17.77
CA VAL A 140 8.18 4.52 -17.44
C VAL A 140 7.96 3.76 -16.16
N ALA A 141 7.54 4.45 -15.10
CA ALA A 141 7.14 3.80 -13.85
C ALA A 141 5.64 4.00 -13.64
N ALA A 142 4.91 2.91 -13.47
CA ALA A 142 3.49 2.91 -13.19
C ALA A 142 3.23 2.39 -11.77
N PHE A 143 2.32 3.05 -11.06
CA PHE A 143 1.89 2.75 -9.72
C PHE A 143 0.38 2.55 -9.69
N GLY A 144 -0.07 1.50 -9.01
CA GLY A 144 -1.48 1.10 -8.99
C GLY A 144 -2.41 2.02 -8.22
N SER A 145 -1.89 2.97 -7.43
CA SER A 145 -2.71 3.82 -6.58
C SER A 145 -2.26 5.28 -6.60
N ALA A 146 -3.13 6.17 -7.06
CA ALA A 146 -2.95 7.63 -6.91
C ALA A 146 -3.18 8.08 -5.45
N VAL A 147 -4.03 7.36 -4.69
CA VAL A 147 -4.31 7.66 -3.28
C VAL A 147 -3.06 7.50 -2.41
N SER A 148 -2.09 6.68 -2.83
CA SER A 148 -0.81 6.51 -2.14
C SER A 148 0.03 7.80 -2.03
N LEU A 149 -0.29 8.83 -2.84
CA LEU A 149 0.29 10.17 -2.79
C LEU A 149 -0.52 11.17 -1.95
N SER A 150 -1.56 10.71 -1.25
CA SER A 150 -2.34 11.62 -0.40
C SER A 150 -1.50 12.19 0.74
N ASP A 151 -1.79 13.44 1.13
CA ASP A 151 -1.08 14.14 2.21
C ASP A 151 -1.11 13.35 3.52
N SER A 152 -2.22 12.68 3.83
CA SER A 152 -2.37 11.82 5.01
C SER A 152 -1.38 10.65 5.05
N LEU A 153 -1.02 10.08 3.89
CA LEU A 153 -0.06 8.98 3.80
C LEU A 153 1.38 9.48 3.71
N LEU A 154 1.61 10.57 2.97
CA LEU A 154 2.95 11.15 2.83
C LEU A 154 3.45 11.78 4.13
N SER A 155 2.56 12.30 4.97
CA SER A 155 2.90 12.86 6.29
C SER A 155 2.78 11.86 7.45
N SER A 156 2.35 10.61 7.17
CA SER A 156 2.19 9.58 8.20
C SER A 156 3.54 9.09 8.72
N GLY A 157 3.66 8.96 10.04
CA GLY A 157 4.81 8.29 10.66
C GLY A 157 4.71 6.76 10.68
N SER A 158 3.57 6.19 10.25
CA SER A 158 3.32 4.75 10.23
C SER A 158 3.65 4.09 8.90
N PHE A 159 3.81 4.88 7.83
CA PHE A 159 4.13 4.43 6.48
C PHE A 159 5.31 5.21 5.92
N CYS A 160 6.12 4.55 5.10
CA CYS A 160 7.26 5.18 4.44
C CYS A 160 6.98 5.60 2.98
N ASN A 161 5.72 5.89 2.65
CA ASN A 161 5.32 6.32 1.32
C ASN A 161 6.13 7.54 0.84
N SER A 162 6.32 8.54 1.71
CA SER A 162 7.12 9.74 1.41
C SER A 162 8.56 9.38 1.01
N ASP A 163 9.24 8.58 1.85
CA ASP A 163 10.63 8.20 1.61
C ASP A 163 10.77 7.35 0.35
N TYR A 164 9.81 6.46 0.12
CA TYR A 164 9.79 5.63 -1.09
C TYR A 164 9.65 6.47 -2.35
N TYR A 165 8.67 7.38 -2.41
CA TYR A 165 8.50 8.22 -3.61
C TYR A 165 9.62 9.23 -3.80
N LEU A 166 10.22 9.73 -2.74
CA LEU A 166 11.45 10.55 -2.84
C LEU A 166 12.61 9.73 -3.40
N SER A 167 12.79 8.49 -2.95
CA SER A 167 13.80 7.58 -3.48
C SER A 167 13.57 7.30 -4.96
N VAL A 168 12.34 6.98 -5.35
CA VAL A 168 11.94 6.80 -6.76
C VAL A 168 12.31 8.03 -7.60
N LEU A 169 11.92 9.23 -7.16
CA LEU A 169 12.21 10.47 -7.88
C LEU A 169 13.71 10.73 -8.00
N ASN A 170 14.47 10.56 -6.92
CA ASN A 170 15.91 10.78 -6.90
C ASN A 170 16.63 9.84 -7.87
N THR A 171 16.34 8.54 -7.80
CA THR A 171 16.96 7.54 -8.66
C THR A 171 16.57 7.75 -10.14
N LEU A 172 15.30 8.02 -10.43
CA LEU A 172 14.84 8.22 -11.80
C LEU A 172 15.32 9.55 -12.43
N THR A 173 15.66 10.56 -11.60
CA THR A 173 16.19 11.85 -12.07
C THR A 173 17.69 11.96 -11.97
N HIS A 174 18.39 10.88 -11.60
CA HIS A 174 19.85 10.84 -11.39
C HIS A 174 20.36 11.90 -10.38
N ARG A 175 19.60 12.16 -9.34
CA ARG A 175 19.99 13.06 -8.24
C ARG A 175 20.63 12.23 -7.10
N GLU A 176 21.88 11.82 -7.28
CA GLU A 176 22.59 10.95 -6.33
C GLU A 176 22.96 11.64 -5.00
N ASN A 177 22.86 12.96 -4.91
CA ASN A 177 23.30 13.75 -3.75
C ASN A 177 22.15 14.49 -3.04
N VAL A 178 20.95 13.93 -2.97
CA VAL A 178 19.87 14.55 -2.19
C VAL A 178 19.97 14.07 -0.75
N ILE A 179 20.32 14.97 0.15
CA ILE A 179 20.21 14.73 1.59
C ILE A 179 18.71 14.63 1.90
N SER A 180 18.19 13.44 2.10
CA SER A 180 16.84 13.24 2.63
C SER A 180 16.82 13.68 4.09
N ILE A 181 16.33 14.87 4.35
CA ILE A 181 16.04 15.30 5.72
C ILE A 181 14.65 14.78 6.03
N GLN A 182 14.57 13.67 6.75
CA GLN A 182 13.29 13.18 7.28
C GLN A 182 12.64 14.29 8.11
N SER A 183 11.42 14.67 7.75
CA SER A 183 10.61 15.51 8.60
C SER A 183 10.24 14.69 9.84
N LYS A 184 10.91 14.96 10.96
CA LYS A 184 10.54 14.38 12.25
C LYS A 184 9.21 14.99 12.63
N THR A 185 8.12 14.25 12.43
CA THR A 185 6.81 14.64 12.94
C THR A 185 6.89 14.68 14.48
N LEU A 186 6.83 15.87 15.03
CA LEU A 186 6.73 16.10 16.49
C LEU A 186 5.31 15.83 17.02
N GLY A 187 4.38 15.42 16.16
CA GLY A 187 3.04 14.97 16.50
C GLY A 187 3.02 13.45 16.71
N GLY A 188 2.18 13.00 17.64
CA GLY A 188 2.12 11.59 18.07
C GLY A 188 2.06 10.63 16.87
N GLN A 189 2.88 9.58 16.91
CA GLN A 189 2.83 8.49 15.94
C GLN A 189 1.41 7.95 15.90
N GLU A 190 0.80 8.00 14.74
CA GLU A 190 -0.43 7.25 14.51
C GLU A 190 -0.08 5.76 14.64
N LEU A 191 -0.73 5.10 15.59
CA LEU A 191 -0.58 3.66 15.77
C LEU A 191 -1.23 2.97 14.58
N GLY A 192 -0.42 2.47 13.65
CA GLY A 192 -0.86 1.64 12.53
C GLY A 192 -1.35 0.27 13.03
N LEU A 193 -2.49 0.26 13.74
CA LEU A 193 -3.07 -0.96 14.28
C LEU A 193 -3.83 -1.69 13.18
N ASN A 194 -3.57 -2.97 13.03
CA ASN A 194 -4.41 -3.82 12.19
C ASN A 194 -5.77 -4.09 12.88
N THR A 195 -6.77 -4.52 12.10
CA THR A 195 -8.13 -4.77 12.59
C THR A 195 -8.18 -5.72 13.79
N ALA A 196 -7.36 -6.77 13.80
CA ALA A 196 -7.30 -7.72 14.91
C ALA A 196 -6.76 -7.06 16.19
N GLN A 197 -5.76 -6.18 16.08
CA GLN A 197 -5.22 -5.44 17.22
C GLN A 197 -6.24 -4.44 17.78
N VAL A 198 -6.98 -3.75 16.92
CA VAL A 198 -8.06 -2.83 17.34
C VAL A 198 -9.14 -3.59 18.11
N PHE A 199 -9.59 -4.75 17.60
CA PHE A 199 -10.56 -5.58 18.27
C PHE A 199 -10.06 -6.13 19.61
N LEU A 200 -8.81 -6.56 19.69
CA LEU A 200 -8.22 -7.13 20.90
C LEU A 200 -8.08 -6.07 22.00
N ILE A 201 -7.60 -4.88 21.65
CA ILE A 201 -7.47 -3.76 22.59
C ILE A 201 -8.86 -3.27 23.01
N GLY A 202 -9.77 -3.03 22.06
CA GLY A 202 -11.12 -2.54 22.35
C GLY A 202 -11.93 -3.50 23.19
N SER A 203 -11.95 -4.80 22.86
CA SER A 203 -12.64 -5.83 23.65
C SER A 203 -12.00 -6.02 25.03
N GLY A 204 -10.67 -5.94 25.12
CA GLY A 204 -9.95 -5.99 26.40
C GLY A 204 -10.41 -4.87 27.35
N PHE A 205 -10.43 -3.63 26.91
CA PHE A 205 -10.92 -2.52 27.71
C PHE A 205 -12.41 -2.63 28.05
N MET A 206 -13.25 -3.07 27.11
CA MET A 206 -14.70 -3.20 27.30
C MET A 206 -15.08 -4.27 28.32
N ILE A 207 -14.27 -5.31 28.48
CA ILE A 207 -14.52 -6.42 29.43
C ILE A 207 -13.80 -6.19 30.76
N VAL A 208 -12.51 -5.82 30.71
CA VAL A 208 -11.67 -5.73 31.92
C VAL A 208 -12.10 -4.59 32.83
N LEU A 209 -12.41 -3.42 32.27
CA LEU A 209 -12.81 -2.24 33.08
C LEU A 209 -14.08 -2.50 33.93
N PRO A 210 -15.19 -3.03 33.36
CA PRO A 210 -16.37 -3.36 34.19
C PRO A 210 -16.09 -4.42 35.26
N ILE A 211 -15.29 -5.45 34.94
CA ILE A 211 -14.95 -6.49 35.92
C ILE A 211 -14.17 -5.91 37.08
N VAL A 212 -13.16 -5.07 36.82
CA VAL A 212 -12.36 -4.43 37.85
C VAL A 212 -13.22 -3.51 38.74
N THR A 213 -14.10 -2.72 38.15
CA THR A 213 -15.01 -1.85 38.90
C THR A 213 -16.00 -2.63 39.78
N LEU A 214 -16.50 -3.76 39.25
CA LEU A 214 -17.39 -4.66 39.98
C LEU A 214 -16.67 -5.34 41.17
N CYS A 215 -15.46 -5.85 40.94
CA CYS A 215 -14.62 -6.45 41.99
C CYS A 215 -14.29 -5.44 43.10
N CYS A 216 -13.90 -4.20 42.75
CA CYS A 216 -13.65 -3.14 43.69
C CYS A 216 -14.90 -2.77 44.51
N GLY A 217 -16.06 -2.66 43.85
CA GLY A 217 -17.35 -2.40 44.47
C GLY A 217 -17.73 -3.50 45.48
N LEU A 218 -17.58 -4.76 45.06
CA LEU A 218 -17.86 -5.93 45.90
C LEU A 218 -16.92 -5.98 47.12
N TYR A 219 -15.63 -5.72 46.93
CA TYR A 219 -14.64 -5.67 48.00
C TYR A 219 -14.98 -4.60 49.04
N LEU A 220 -15.32 -3.40 48.60
CA LEU A 220 -15.71 -2.30 49.52
C LEU A 220 -17.01 -2.60 50.25
N TRP A 221 -17.99 -3.24 49.58
CA TRP A 221 -19.25 -3.66 50.21
C TRP A 221 -19.03 -4.71 51.30
N LEU A 222 -18.23 -5.78 50.96
CA LEU A 222 -17.89 -6.81 51.94
C LEU A 222 -17.12 -6.26 53.14
N LYS A 223 -16.18 -5.34 52.93
CA LYS A 223 -15.42 -4.69 54.00
C LYS A 223 -16.34 -3.87 54.92
N ARG A 224 -17.32 -3.15 54.37
CA ARG A 224 -18.31 -2.40 55.18
C ARG A 224 -19.27 -3.30 55.94
N LYS A 225 -19.62 -4.44 55.39
CA LYS A 225 -20.54 -5.39 56.03
C LYS A 225 -19.89 -6.11 57.24
N ASN A 226 -18.57 -6.28 57.23
CA ASN A 226 -17.82 -7.00 58.26
C ASN A 226 -17.11 -6.03 59.26
N ALA A 227 -17.30 -4.72 59.12
CA ALA A 227 -16.91 -3.69 60.11
C ALA A 227 -18.12 -3.25 60.93
#